data_cd9e838df123b205309d2fc5aedd9e1c
#
_entry.id   cd9e838df123b205309d2fc5aedd9e1c
#
_cell.length_a   1.000
_cell.length_b   1.000
_cell.length_c   1.000
_cell.angle_alpha   90.00
_cell.angle_beta   90.00
_cell.angle_gamma   90.00
#
_symmetry.space_group_name_H-M   'P 1'
#
loop_
_entity.id
_entity.type
_entity.pdbx_description
1 polymer ?
#
loop_
_entity_poly.entity_id
_entity_poly.type
_entity_poly.pdbx_seq_one_letter_code
_entity_poly.pdbx_strand_id
1 'polypeptide(L)'
;MKYQHQPVATSSGFRANHSGSATPTQMNNQTVRTLKPPRLLSLLTLIVFATSSCRTGSVSSAPTTRWVITDHGAVADGTTLNTKAIQGTIDQCAASGGGVVVVPKGVFISGAIFFKPHVNLLIEKDGVLKGSTNPDDYPQVQTRWEGNERVWTSAFVNFFNMTGVTLSGEGMIDGSGTEFSRGGPPRRPPSTNAQAVAASPQTNNAARGGGPGGPGGGGRPRLIAFQSCQDVRVSGLHFKDEASWCLFMVYCTNCVAENLVIRAAHTIPSSDGMDFDSCNHVHVTGCDIDCNDDCISIKCGKDDDGRRVNRPSENILIEKTRFGYGQGGVAMGSEVTGGIHHVEVRDCVFEDGNWAPIRFKSQPSRGGLIDDITYRDCQLHGTREAFEFNMEWRMVGNIQPPAKVPTEVRNVKLINITGTASSVGMFHGTANDPITGVTFTGCHITAPRGLTLEHTRNVDTSGLTIDGVTGDPIQLRGDNGPAAQPATPAKPPAS
;
A
#
# COMPACT_ATOMS: atom_id res chain seq x y z
N MET A 1 -36.12 45.35 6.56
CA MET A 1 -35.48 46.60 6.14
C MET A 1 -34.70 46.36 4.86
N LYS A 2 -35.11 47.03 3.81
CA LYS A 2 -34.51 47.05 2.45
C LYS A 2 -33.32 47.97 2.42
N TYR A 3 -32.26 47.62 1.65
CA TYR A 3 -31.39 48.48 0.86
C TYR A 3 -30.64 47.55 -0.10
N GLN A 4 -30.92 47.48 -1.34
CA GLN A 4 -30.74 48.22 -2.58
C GLN A 4 -29.28 48.49 -2.97
N HIS A 5 -28.95 47.86 -4.09
CA HIS A 5 -28.02 48.07 -5.20
C HIS A 5 -27.38 49.45 -5.38
N GLN A 6 -26.14 49.52 -5.88
CA GLN A 6 -25.84 49.89 -7.27
C GLN A 6 -24.33 49.78 -7.61
N PRO A 7 -23.99 49.66 -8.90
CA PRO A 7 -22.65 49.33 -9.43
C PRO A 7 -21.92 50.54 -10.07
N VAL A 8 -20.61 50.41 -10.31
CA VAL A 8 -19.81 51.34 -11.13
C VAL A 8 -18.90 50.49 -12.03
N ALA A 9 -19.04 50.51 -13.25
CA ALA A 9 -18.73 51.04 -14.56
C ALA A 9 -17.21 51.17 -14.82
N THR A 10 -16.74 50.37 -15.76
CA THR A 10 -16.07 50.53 -17.06
C THR A 10 -15.14 51.75 -17.32
N SER A 11 -13.93 51.46 -17.84
CA SER A 11 -13.34 52.09 -19.05
C SER A 11 -12.05 51.38 -19.44
N SER A 12 -12.01 50.81 -20.65
CA SER A 12 -11.34 51.29 -21.90
C SER A 12 -9.80 51.23 -21.76
N GLY A 13 -8.99 50.46 -22.48
CA GLY A 13 -8.96 50.31 -23.93
C GLY A 13 -7.66 50.91 -24.45
N PHE A 14 -6.70 50.07 -24.91
CA PHE A 14 -5.69 50.55 -25.86
C PHE A 14 -5.24 49.42 -26.79
N ARG A 15 -5.44 49.66 -28.09
CA ARG A 15 -4.86 48.91 -29.19
C ARG A 15 -3.53 49.54 -29.56
N ALA A 16 -2.55 48.76 -29.99
CA ALA A 16 -1.66 49.13 -31.07
C ALA A 16 -0.99 47.91 -31.69
N ASN A 17 -1.15 47.80 -32.97
CA ASN A 17 -0.47 46.92 -33.91
C ASN A 17 1.03 47.23 -33.99
N HIS A 18 1.87 46.24 -34.31
CA HIS A 18 2.73 46.35 -35.48
C HIS A 18 3.27 45.00 -35.94
N SER A 19 3.06 44.73 -37.18
CA SER A 19 3.61 43.71 -38.08
C SER A 19 5.13 43.90 -38.31
N GLY A 20 5.84 42.78 -38.45
CA GLY A 20 7.22 42.78 -38.92
C GLY A 20 7.65 41.40 -39.38
N SER A 21 7.49 41.15 -40.68
CA SER A 21 8.03 40.02 -41.43
C SER A 21 9.53 40.15 -41.62
N ALA A 22 10.31 39.10 -41.51
CA ALA A 22 11.59 38.96 -42.19
C ALA A 22 11.93 37.51 -42.46
N THR A 23 12.19 37.26 -43.71
CA THR A 23 12.50 36.07 -44.48
C THR A 23 13.95 35.60 -44.24
N PRO A 24 14.31 34.37 -44.67
CA PRO A 24 15.52 33.66 -44.24
C PRO A 24 16.74 33.99 -45.13
N THR A 25 17.91 33.90 -44.54
CA THR A 25 19.19 34.02 -45.27
C THR A 25 19.92 32.68 -45.32
N GLN A 26 20.39 32.40 -46.51
CA GLN A 26 21.04 31.20 -47.01
C GLN A 26 22.42 30.89 -46.40
N MET A 27 22.71 29.61 -46.46
CA MET A 27 23.98 28.87 -46.57
C MET A 27 25.26 29.67 -46.82
N ASN A 28 26.32 29.23 -46.15
CA ASN A 28 27.64 29.27 -46.79
C ASN A 28 28.43 27.97 -46.42
N ASN A 29 28.74 27.24 -47.48
CA ASN A 29 29.68 26.14 -47.56
C ASN A 29 31.12 26.63 -47.31
N GLN A 30 31.87 26.01 -46.43
CA GLN A 30 33.32 26.02 -46.53
C GLN A 30 33.94 24.62 -46.29
N THR A 31 34.56 24.25 -47.32
CA THR A 31 35.58 23.29 -47.73
C THR A 31 36.37 22.57 -46.65
N VAL A 32 36.32 21.24 -46.79
CA VAL A 32 37.20 20.26 -46.15
C VAL A 32 38.64 20.42 -46.65
N ARG A 33 39.60 20.62 -45.75
CA ARG A 33 41.04 20.42 -46.04
C ARG A 33 41.52 19.22 -45.21
N THR A 34 41.89 18.20 -45.95
CA THR A 34 42.65 17.01 -45.50
C THR A 34 44.09 17.38 -45.15
N LEU A 35 44.53 17.08 -43.96
CA LEU A 35 45.95 17.08 -43.58
C LEU A 35 46.40 15.67 -43.19
N LYS A 36 47.50 15.24 -43.82
CA LYS A 36 48.18 13.91 -43.61
C LYS A 36 48.87 13.86 -42.22
N PRO A 37 49.07 12.66 -41.67
CA PRO A 37 49.70 12.49 -40.34
C PRO A 37 51.22 12.52 -40.40
N PRO A 38 51.91 13.04 -39.40
CA PRO A 38 53.35 12.80 -39.21
C PRO A 38 53.64 11.56 -38.38
N ARG A 39 54.83 11.03 -38.64
CA ARG A 39 55.39 9.76 -38.24
C ARG A 39 55.62 9.61 -36.72
N LEU A 40 55.48 8.37 -36.24
CA LEU A 40 55.85 7.88 -34.93
C LEU A 40 57.26 8.30 -34.50
N LEU A 41 57.32 8.76 -33.25
CA LEU A 41 58.56 8.70 -32.47
C LEU A 41 58.18 8.01 -31.12
N SER A 42 58.71 6.81 -30.92
CA SER A 42 58.46 6.01 -29.72
C SER A 42 59.17 6.66 -28.51
N LEU A 43 58.38 7.13 -27.55
CA LEU A 43 58.89 7.48 -26.24
C LEU A 43 58.31 6.48 -25.22
N LEU A 44 59.18 5.62 -24.71
CA LEU A 44 58.84 4.62 -23.66
C LEU A 44 58.64 5.40 -22.35
N THR A 45 57.42 5.65 -21.99
CA THR A 45 57.08 6.23 -20.69
C THR A 45 56.70 5.10 -19.73
N LEU A 46 57.55 4.91 -18.76
CA LEU A 46 57.40 3.96 -17.65
C LEU A 46 56.21 4.42 -16.79
N ILE A 47 55.05 3.77 -16.93
CA ILE A 47 53.91 4.01 -16.06
C ILE A 47 54.10 3.23 -14.80
N VAL A 48 54.52 3.90 -13.72
CA VAL A 48 54.47 3.37 -12.36
C VAL A 48 53.00 3.28 -11.95
N PHE A 49 52.43 2.07 -11.92
CA PHE A 49 51.16 1.79 -11.29
C PHE A 49 51.31 2.01 -9.78
N ALA A 50 50.91 3.17 -9.29
CA ALA A 50 50.61 3.35 -7.89
C ALA A 50 49.30 2.58 -7.60
N THR A 51 49.45 1.39 -7.02
CA THR A 51 48.30 0.66 -6.44
C THR A 51 47.80 1.46 -5.25
N SER A 52 46.83 2.33 -5.48
CA SER A 52 46.00 2.87 -4.40
C SER A 52 45.22 1.71 -3.78
N SER A 53 45.80 1.15 -2.71
CA SER A 53 45.02 0.27 -1.82
C SER A 53 43.86 1.10 -1.25
N CYS A 54 42.68 0.94 -1.85
CA CYS A 54 41.45 1.34 -1.20
C CYS A 54 41.38 0.53 0.10
N ARG A 55 41.85 1.12 1.20
CA ARG A 55 41.50 0.62 2.53
C ARG A 55 39.98 0.77 2.63
N THR A 56 39.27 -0.33 2.45
CA THR A 56 37.90 -0.47 2.97
C THR A 56 38.05 -0.37 4.48
N GLY A 57 37.96 0.86 4.98
CA GLY A 57 37.79 1.10 6.39
C GLY A 57 36.48 0.44 6.77
N SER A 58 36.52 -0.70 7.45
CA SER A 58 35.41 -1.17 8.21
C SER A 58 35.05 -0.03 9.18
N VAL A 59 33.98 0.67 8.91
CA VAL A 59 33.39 1.56 9.91
C VAL A 59 32.95 0.64 11.02
N SER A 60 33.76 0.50 12.03
CA SER A 60 33.41 -0.11 13.31
C SER A 60 32.29 0.80 13.86
N SER A 61 31.04 0.40 13.66
CA SER A 61 29.93 1.05 14.33
C SER A 61 30.19 0.92 15.83
N ALA A 62 30.31 2.05 16.51
CA ALA A 62 30.36 2.06 17.98
C ALA A 62 29.18 1.22 18.49
N PRO A 63 29.36 0.42 19.56
CA PRO A 63 28.29 -0.40 20.10
C PRO A 63 27.10 0.51 20.42
N THR A 64 25.97 0.25 19.77
CA THR A 64 24.73 1.03 19.97
C THR A 64 24.27 0.83 21.40
N THR A 65 24.11 1.91 22.16
CA THR A 65 23.70 1.86 23.56
C THR A 65 22.31 1.21 23.66
N ARG A 66 22.20 0.21 24.53
CA ARG A 66 20.95 -0.52 24.79
C ARG A 66 20.26 0.04 26.03
N TRP A 67 18.96 0.27 25.92
CA TRP A 67 18.09 0.79 26.98
C TRP A 67 16.99 -0.23 27.26
N VAL A 68 17.23 -1.10 28.22
CA VAL A 68 16.30 -2.20 28.54
C VAL A 68 15.18 -1.64 29.42
N ILE A 69 13.92 -1.79 28.97
CA ILE A 69 12.79 -1.13 29.64
C ILE A 69 12.60 -1.56 31.11
N THR A 70 13.01 -2.77 31.48
CA THR A 70 12.96 -3.25 32.87
C THR A 70 13.91 -2.51 33.79
N ASP A 71 15.05 -2.05 33.28
CA ASP A 71 16.01 -1.27 34.05
C ASP A 71 15.49 0.15 34.37
N HIS A 72 14.39 0.53 33.69
CA HIS A 72 13.71 1.83 33.81
C HIS A 72 12.29 1.68 34.39
N GLY A 73 12.02 0.55 35.06
CA GLY A 73 10.80 0.35 35.84
C GLY A 73 9.63 -0.28 35.11
N ALA A 74 9.83 -0.82 33.89
CA ALA A 74 8.79 -1.63 33.24
C ALA A 74 8.70 -3.01 33.90
N VAL A 75 7.46 -3.51 34.10
CA VAL A 75 7.15 -4.77 34.77
C VAL A 75 6.59 -5.77 33.76
N ALA A 76 7.17 -6.97 33.70
CA ALA A 76 6.89 -8.01 32.71
C ALA A 76 5.78 -8.99 33.14
N ASP A 77 4.75 -8.52 33.82
CA ASP A 77 3.73 -9.39 34.46
C ASP A 77 2.46 -9.58 33.63
N GLY A 78 2.36 -8.92 32.45
CA GLY A 78 1.18 -8.98 31.58
C GLY A 78 -0.08 -8.31 32.15
N THR A 79 0.05 -7.52 33.22
CA THR A 79 -1.06 -6.83 33.89
C THR A 79 -0.79 -5.36 34.18
N THR A 80 0.46 -5.03 34.51
CA THR A 80 0.86 -3.66 34.84
C THR A 80 0.92 -2.81 33.56
N LEU A 81 0.31 -1.60 33.59
CA LEU A 81 0.40 -0.63 32.50
C LEU A 81 1.76 0.06 32.53
N ASN A 82 2.60 -0.22 31.56
CA ASN A 82 3.99 0.22 31.46
C ASN A 82 4.21 1.48 30.61
N THR A 83 3.16 2.15 30.13
CA THR A 83 3.28 3.26 29.17
C THR A 83 4.27 4.33 29.64
N LYS A 84 4.20 4.73 30.92
CA LYS A 84 5.11 5.75 31.47
C LYS A 84 6.55 5.29 31.55
N ALA A 85 6.79 4.05 31.94
CA ALA A 85 8.13 3.47 32.05
C ALA A 85 8.78 3.35 30.65
N ILE A 86 8.04 2.80 29.68
CA ILE A 86 8.52 2.64 28.31
C ILE A 86 8.74 4.00 27.65
N GLN A 87 7.80 4.93 27.75
CA GLN A 87 7.97 6.27 27.17
C GLN A 87 9.13 7.00 27.85
N GLY A 88 9.29 6.89 29.16
CA GLY A 88 10.42 7.46 29.89
C GLY A 88 11.77 6.89 29.43
N THR A 89 11.84 5.59 29.12
CA THR A 89 13.03 4.95 28.54
C THR A 89 13.35 5.53 27.15
N ILE A 90 12.34 5.68 26.29
CA ILE A 90 12.49 6.29 24.97
C ILE A 90 13.01 7.73 25.10
N ASP A 91 12.45 8.50 26.02
CA ASP A 91 12.80 9.89 26.24
C ASP A 91 14.24 10.06 26.76
N GLN A 92 14.67 9.21 27.69
CA GLN A 92 16.05 9.20 28.21
C GLN A 92 17.05 8.75 27.15
N CYS A 93 16.71 7.71 26.36
CA CYS A 93 17.52 7.26 25.24
C CYS A 93 17.77 8.41 24.25
N ALA A 94 16.71 9.10 23.85
CA ALA A 94 16.83 10.25 22.94
C ALA A 94 17.67 11.38 23.52
N ALA A 95 17.45 11.74 24.79
CA ALA A 95 18.21 12.78 25.48
C ALA A 95 19.71 12.45 25.62
N SER A 96 20.05 11.17 25.60
CA SER A 96 21.44 10.65 25.65
C SER A 96 22.09 10.48 24.29
N GLY A 97 21.45 10.98 23.22
CA GLY A 97 22.02 10.92 21.85
C GLY A 97 21.50 9.75 21.02
N GLY A 98 20.55 8.98 21.52
CA GLY A 98 19.92 7.87 20.81
C GLY A 98 20.43 6.49 21.26
N GLY A 99 19.94 5.46 20.59
CA GLY A 99 20.25 4.08 20.92
C GLY A 99 19.13 3.11 20.53
N VAL A 100 19.09 1.97 21.22
CA VAL A 100 18.07 0.95 21.02
C VAL A 100 17.33 0.72 22.33
N VAL A 101 16.03 1.01 22.33
CA VAL A 101 15.12 0.61 23.41
C VAL A 101 14.81 -0.87 23.23
N VAL A 102 14.96 -1.63 24.29
CA VAL A 102 14.86 -3.08 24.26
C VAL A 102 13.69 -3.55 25.12
N VAL A 103 12.79 -4.30 24.51
CA VAL A 103 11.76 -5.07 25.19
C VAL A 103 12.31 -6.50 25.40
N PRO A 104 12.71 -6.85 26.62
CA PRO A 104 13.23 -8.19 26.91
C PRO A 104 12.10 -9.22 27.01
N LYS A 105 12.47 -10.49 27.29
CA LYS A 105 11.50 -11.55 27.56
C LYS A 105 10.46 -11.15 28.60
N GLY A 106 9.19 -11.40 28.34
CA GLY A 106 8.02 -11.14 29.19
C GLY A 106 6.91 -10.39 28.47
N VAL A 107 5.82 -10.12 29.16
CA VAL A 107 4.64 -9.44 28.59
C VAL A 107 4.49 -8.05 29.22
N PHE A 108 4.57 -7.03 28.39
CA PHE A 108 4.51 -5.62 28.81
C PHE A 108 3.29 -4.95 28.20
N ILE A 109 2.26 -4.66 29.02
CA ILE A 109 1.09 -3.91 28.58
C ILE A 109 1.42 -2.43 28.51
N SER A 110 1.05 -1.76 27.41
CA SER A 110 1.24 -0.33 27.23
C SER A 110 0.11 0.28 26.39
N GLY A 111 -0.22 1.53 26.66
CA GLY A 111 -0.91 2.41 25.72
C GLY A 111 0.05 2.91 24.64
N ALA A 112 -0.38 3.92 23.88
CA ALA A 112 0.42 4.48 22.80
C ALA A 112 1.79 4.98 23.27
N ILE A 113 2.83 4.61 22.52
CA ILE A 113 4.21 5.07 22.71
C ILE A 113 4.71 5.80 21.48
N PHE A 114 5.54 6.83 21.69
CA PHE A 114 6.04 7.70 20.63
C PHE A 114 7.57 7.72 20.62
N PHE A 115 8.13 7.22 19.55
CA PHE A 115 9.57 7.20 19.35
C PHE A 115 10.10 8.59 18.98
N LYS A 116 11.38 8.80 19.22
CA LYS A 116 12.10 10.05 18.98
C LYS A 116 13.27 9.81 18.02
N PRO A 117 13.79 10.86 17.36
CA PRO A 117 14.95 10.72 16.47
C PRO A 117 16.12 9.97 17.13
N HIS A 118 16.75 9.12 16.36
CA HIS A 118 17.89 8.27 16.76
C HIS A 118 17.55 7.17 17.77
N VAL A 119 16.28 6.92 18.06
CA VAL A 119 15.84 5.83 18.94
C VAL A 119 15.21 4.72 18.12
N ASN A 120 15.79 3.53 18.21
CA ASN A 120 15.32 2.30 17.57
C ASN A 120 14.60 1.40 18.59
N LEU A 121 13.83 0.42 18.10
CA LEU A 121 13.17 -0.58 18.95
C LEU A 121 13.66 -1.98 18.61
N LEU A 122 14.05 -2.73 19.64
CA LEU A 122 14.33 -4.15 19.57
C LEU A 122 13.38 -4.89 20.51
N ILE A 123 12.65 -5.88 19.99
CA ILE A 123 11.88 -6.80 20.82
C ILE A 123 12.57 -8.16 20.79
N GLU A 124 13.15 -8.55 21.91
CA GLU A 124 13.88 -9.81 22.00
C GLU A 124 12.94 -11.01 21.89
N LYS A 125 13.49 -12.17 21.59
CA LYS A 125 12.76 -13.42 21.57
C LYS A 125 12.00 -13.64 22.89
N ASP A 126 10.76 -14.09 22.81
CA ASP A 126 9.83 -14.21 23.94
C ASP A 126 9.43 -12.88 24.62
N GLY A 127 9.86 -11.73 24.09
CA GLY A 127 9.38 -10.41 24.48
C GLY A 127 8.05 -10.10 23.78
N VAL A 128 7.07 -9.61 24.52
CA VAL A 128 5.76 -9.23 24.01
C VAL A 128 5.43 -7.81 24.46
N LEU A 129 5.29 -6.91 23.51
CA LEU A 129 4.73 -5.59 23.73
C LEU A 129 3.24 -5.65 23.40
N LYS A 130 2.38 -5.56 24.42
CA LYS A 130 0.93 -5.75 24.29
C LYS A 130 0.17 -4.44 24.46
N GLY A 131 -0.73 -4.14 23.52
CA GLY A 131 -1.57 -2.93 23.56
C GLY A 131 -2.61 -2.98 24.69
N SER A 132 -2.78 -1.84 25.37
CA SER A 132 -3.89 -1.62 26.29
C SER A 132 -5.22 -1.69 25.55
N THR A 133 -6.25 -2.22 26.20
CA THR A 133 -7.61 -2.24 25.66
C THR A 133 -8.44 -1.01 26.02
N ASN A 134 -7.87 -0.11 26.83
CA ASN A 134 -8.51 1.15 27.17
C ASN A 134 -8.28 2.22 26.07
N PRO A 135 -9.32 2.72 25.38
CA PRO A 135 -9.18 3.74 24.35
C PRO A 135 -8.53 5.04 24.81
N ASP A 136 -8.64 5.38 26.09
CA ASP A 136 -8.06 6.61 26.64
C ASP A 136 -6.52 6.58 26.69
N ASP A 137 -5.92 5.39 26.55
CA ASP A 137 -4.47 5.22 26.47
C ASP A 137 -3.89 5.56 25.08
N TYR A 138 -4.74 5.99 24.12
CA TYR A 138 -4.38 6.30 22.73
C TYR A 138 -4.78 7.74 22.38
N PRO A 139 -3.89 8.72 22.58
CA PRO A 139 -4.21 10.12 22.31
C PRO A 139 -4.48 10.36 20.82
N GLN A 140 -5.20 11.46 20.54
CA GLN A 140 -5.47 11.90 19.20
C GLN A 140 -4.23 12.57 18.60
N VAL A 141 -3.93 12.27 17.34
CA VAL A 141 -2.80 12.82 16.58
C VAL A 141 -3.24 13.29 15.19
N GLN A 142 -2.52 14.25 14.61
CA GLN A 142 -2.69 14.59 13.20
C GLN A 142 -2.08 13.49 12.36
N THR A 143 -2.90 12.84 11.53
CA THR A 143 -2.48 11.73 10.67
C THR A 143 -3.38 11.64 9.43
N ARG A 144 -3.20 10.63 8.61
CA ARG A 144 -4.13 10.28 7.55
C ARG A 144 -4.94 9.04 7.95
N TRP A 145 -6.27 9.10 7.80
CA TRP A 145 -7.18 7.99 8.00
C TRP A 145 -8.08 7.80 6.78
N GLU A 146 -8.11 6.59 6.23
CA GLU A 146 -8.84 6.28 5.00
C GLU A 146 -8.65 7.35 3.91
N GLY A 147 -7.39 7.70 3.64
CA GLY A 147 -7.01 8.65 2.59
C GLY A 147 -7.26 10.12 2.86
N ASN A 148 -7.77 10.52 4.03
CA ASN A 148 -7.96 11.92 4.41
C ASN A 148 -7.03 12.33 5.57
N GLU A 149 -6.38 13.49 5.46
CA GLU A 149 -5.65 14.08 6.57
C GLU A 149 -6.60 14.62 7.62
N ARG A 150 -6.47 14.13 8.85
CA ARG A 150 -7.34 14.50 9.96
C ARG A 150 -6.74 14.14 11.31
N VAL A 151 -7.30 14.69 12.37
CA VAL A 151 -7.05 14.22 13.73
C VAL A 151 -7.73 12.86 13.90
N TRP A 152 -6.96 11.89 14.38
CA TRP A 152 -7.41 10.50 14.59
C TRP A 152 -6.64 9.85 15.73
N THR A 153 -7.16 8.72 16.25
CA THR A 153 -6.49 7.91 17.26
C THR A 153 -5.08 7.52 16.83
N SER A 154 -4.09 7.73 17.68
CA SER A 154 -2.71 7.31 17.43
C SER A 154 -2.61 5.79 17.26
N ALA A 155 -1.55 5.34 16.63
CA ALA A 155 -1.19 3.92 16.67
C ALA A 155 -0.70 3.53 18.07
N PHE A 156 -0.56 2.23 18.30
CA PHE A 156 0.08 1.72 19.50
C PHE A 156 1.57 2.10 19.53
N VAL A 157 2.30 1.90 18.44
CA VAL A 157 3.69 2.29 18.30
C VAL A 157 3.84 3.34 17.20
N ASN A 158 4.38 4.52 17.53
CA ASN A 158 4.39 5.67 16.62
C ASN A 158 5.80 6.19 16.36
N PHE A 159 6.11 6.42 15.06
CA PHE A 159 7.34 7.03 14.56
C PHE A 159 6.98 8.18 13.62
N PHE A 160 7.28 9.42 13.99
CA PHE A 160 6.90 10.60 13.21
C PHE A 160 8.12 11.46 12.87
N ASN A 161 8.27 11.81 11.57
CA ASN A 161 9.30 12.72 11.06
C ASN A 161 10.73 12.26 11.42
N MET A 162 11.04 10.99 11.18
CA MET A 162 12.32 10.38 11.57
C MET A 162 13.08 9.85 10.35
N THR A 163 14.39 9.78 10.48
CA THR A 163 15.29 9.18 9.48
C THR A 163 16.15 8.11 10.13
N GLY A 164 16.38 6.99 9.43
CA GLY A 164 17.24 5.91 9.90
C GLY A 164 16.61 5.12 11.05
N VAL A 165 15.32 4.74 10.92
CA VAL A 165 14.55 4.05 11.97
C VAL A 165 14.60 2.55 11.78
N THR A 166 14.94 1.82 12.85
CA THR A 166 14.88 0.36 12.88
C THR A 166 13.91 -0.13 13.95
N LEU A 167 13.00 -1.02 13.55
CA LEU A 167 12.13 -1.80 14.41
C LEU A 167 12.42 -3.28 14.12
N SER A 168 12.98 -4.02 15.09
CA SER A 168 13.52 -5.36 14.80
C SER A 168 13.40 -6.32 15.98
N GLY A 169 13.68 -7.58 15.72
CA GLY A 169 13.76 -8.62 16.73
C GLY A 169 13.04 -9.90 16.34
N GLU A 170 12.92 -10.81 17.30
CA GLU A 170 12.20 -12.08 17.17
C GLU A 170 11.00 -12.16 18.12
N GLY A 171 10.67 -11.03 18.76
CA GLY A 171 9.54 -10.91 19.68
C GLY A 171 8.24 -10.52 18.98
N MET A 172 7.25 -10.11 19.76
CA MET A 172 5.89 -9.89 19.32
C MET A 172 5.38 -8.51 19.70
N ILE A 173 4.58 -7.89 18.81
CA ILE A 173 3.67 -6.78 19.13
C ILE A 173 2.24 -7.31 18.99
N ASP A 174 1.49 -7.34 20.09
CA ASP A 174 0.09 -7.78 20.17
C ASP A 174 -0.81 -6.56 20.35
N GLY A 175 -1.69 -6.30 19.38
CA GLY A 175 -2.59 -5.14 19.37
C GLY A 175 -3.85 -5.32 20.22
N SER A 176 -4.09 -6.49 20.82
CA SER A 176 -5.31 -6.81 21.59
C SER A 176 -6.62 -6.55 20.81
N GLY A 177 -6.58 -6.65 19.47
CA GLY A 177 -7.68 -6.24 18.59
C GLY A 177 -8.97 -6.99 18.79
N THR A 178 -8.91 -8.28 19.18
CA THR A 178 -10.09 -9.07 19.52
C THR A 178 -10.83 -8.52 20.73
N GLU A 179 -10.12 -7.91 21.67
CA GLU A 179 -10.68 -7.31 22.88
C GLU A 179 -11.31 -5.95 22.57
N PHE A 180 -10.67 -5.13 21.72
CA PHE A 180 -11.25 -3.89 21.19
C PHE A 180 -12.56 -4.14 20.43
N SER A 181 -12.66 -5.25 19.70
CA SER A 181 -13.86 -5.58 18.92
C SER A 181 -15.03 -6.06 19.79
N ARG A 182 -14.76 -6.56 20.99
CA ARG A 182 -15.78 -6.98 21.96
C ARG A 182 -16.42 -5.83 22.73
N GLY A 183 -15.74 -4.70 22.84
CA GLY A 183 -16.20 -3.52 23.56
C GLY A 183 -17.24 -2.65 22.84
N GLY A 184 -17.71 -3.03 21.65
CA GLY A 184 -18.85 -2.39 21.01
C GLY A 184 -20.13 -2.60 21.84
N PRO A 185 -21.16 -1.70 21.73
CA PRO A 185 -22.41 -1.86 22.45
C PRO A 185 -23.00 -3.26 22.15
N PRO A 186 -23.57 -3.96 23.15
CA PRO A 186 -24.05 -5.32 22.96
C PRO A 186 -25.01 -5.36 21.78
N ARG A 187 -24.73 -6.22 20.81
CA ARG A 187 -25.63 -6.45 19.68
C ARG A 187 -26.97 -6.87 20.25
N ARG A 188 -28.00 -6.05 20.02
CA ARG A 188 -29.37 -6.41 20.33
C ARG A 188 -29.64 -7.78 19.70
N PRO A 189 -30.11 -8.80 20.44
CA PRO A 189 -30.43 -10.08 19.85
C PRO A 189 -31.42 -9.89 18.71
N PRO A 190 -31.38 -10.67 17.64
CA PRO A 190 -32.34 -10.57 16.56
C PRO A 190 -33.74 -10.75 17.16
N SER A 191 -34.64 -9.80 16.89
CA SER A 191 -36.02 -9.89 17.33
C SER A 191 -36.64 -11.11 16.63
N THR A 192 -37.28 -12.00 17.39
CA THR A 192 -37.94 -13.23 16.91
C THR A 192 -39.29 -12.95 16.23
N ASN A 193 -39.46 -11.87 15.56
CA ASN A 193 -40.63 -11.60 14.69
C ASN A 193 -40.14 -11.53 13.25
N ALA A 194 -39.96 -12.69 12.65
CA ALA A 194 -39.78 -12.86 11.22
C ALA A 194 -41.16 -12.87 10.55
N GLN A 195 -41.59 -11.75 10.01
CA GLN A 195 -42.48 -11.79 8.86
C GLN A 195 -41.66 -11.58 7.61
N ALA A 196 -41.74 -12.57 6.72
CA ALA A 196 -41.04 -12.63 5.47
C ALA A 196 -41.33 -11.42 4.61
N VAL A 197 -40.30 -10.64 4.27
CA VAL A 197 -40.31 -9.71 3.16
C VAL A 197 -39.17 -10.08 2.23
N ALA A 198 -39.49 -10.16 0.95
CA ALA A 198 -38.76 -10.69 -0.17
C ALA A 198 -37.29 -10.29 -0.24
N ALA A 199 -36.50 -11.21 -0.77
CA ALA A 199 -35.08 -11.14 -1.01
C ALA A 199 -34.62 -9.83 -1.68
N SER A 200 -33.88 -9.04 -0.94
CA SER A 200 -32.99 -8.00 -1.49
C SER A 200 -31.56 -8.57 -1.52
N PRO A 201 -30.73 -8.20 -2.51
CA PRO A 201 -29.39 -8.76 -2.65
C PRO A 201 -28.54 -8.50 -1.41
N GLN A 202 -27.80 -9.49 -0.98
CA GLN A 202 -26.88 -9.42 0.15
C GLN A 202 -25.88 -8.29 -0.09
N THR A 203 -26.06 -7.18 0.62
CA THR A 203 -25.00 -6.20 0.79
C THR A 203 -23.97 -6.81 1.74
N ASN A 204 -22.78 -7.07 1.23
CA ASN A 204 -21.61 -7.42 2.02
C ASN A 204 -21.50 -6.46 3.19
N ASN A 205 -21.48 -6.98 4.41
CA ASN A 205 -21.15 -6.24 5.62
C ASN A 205 -19.65 -5.87 5.60
N ALA A 206 -19.27 -4.97 4.71
CA ALA A 206 -18.02 -4.25 4.85
C ALA A 206 -18.13 -3.37 6.08
N ALA A 207 -17.28 -3.61 7.01
CA ALA A 207 -16.91 -2.85 8.19
C ALA A 207 -17.79 -1.60 8.45
N ARG A 208 -18.63 -1.64 9.50
CA ARG A 208 -19.03 -0.42 10.19
C ARG A 208 -17.77 0.21 10.80
N GLY A 209 -16.99 0.86 9.97
CA GLY A 209 -16.07 1.88 10.41
C GLY A 209 -16.90 2.89 11.18
N GLY A 210 -16.50 3.22 12.40
CA GLY A 210 -17.21 4.18 13.22
C GLY A 210 -17.54 5.41 12.38
N GLY A 211 -18.82 5.76 12.30
CA GLY A 211 -19.25 6.99 11.67
C GLY A 211 -18.48 8.17 12.23
N PRO A 212 -18.53 9.38 11.63
CA PRO A 212 -17.81 10.55 12.09
C PRO A 212 -18.09 10.73 13.59
N GLY A 213 -17.10 10.42 14.42
CA GLY A 213 -17.21 10.49 15.87
C GLY A 213 -17.59 11.89 16.26
N GLY A 214 -18.64 12.03 17.06
CA GLY A 214 -18.88 13.22 17.85
C GLY A 214 -17.66 13.48 18.75
N PRO A 215 -17.60 14.60 19.49
CA PRO A 215 -16.50 14.89 20.40
C PRO A 215 -16.34 13.73 21.41
N GLY A 216 -15.29 12.93 21.26
CA GLY A 216 -15.01 11.74 22.07
C GLY A 216 -15.03 10.40 21.34
N GLY A 217 -15.39 10.31 20.04
CA GLY A 217 -15.38 9.08 19.26
C GLY A 217 -14.00 8.79 18.65
N GLY A 218 -13.06 8.22 19.40
CA GLY A 218 -11.83 7.68 18.89
C GLY A 218 -12.07 6.41 18.09
N GLY A 219 -11.42 6.27 16.93
CA GLY A 219 -11.36 4.99 16.20
C GLY A 219 -10.47 3.99 16.93
N ARG A 220 -10.50 2.74 16.46
CA ARG A 220 -9.57 1.72 16.95
C ARG A 220 -8.13 2.10 16.56
N PRO A 221 -7.14 1.91 17.45
CA PRO A 221 -5.75 2.22 17.13
C PRO A 221 -5.19 1.27 16.05
N ARG A 222 -4.34 1.80 15.18
CA ARG A 222 -3.44 0.97 14.37
C ARG A 222 -2.38 0.34 15.26
N LEU A 223 -1.75 -0.74 14.79
CA LEU A 223 -0.67 -1.35 15.57
C LEU A 223 0.60 -0.50 15.52
N ILE A 224 1.10 -0.18 14.32
CA ILE A 224 2.32 0.59 14.14
C ILE A 224 2.09 1.65 13.07
N ALA A 225 2.54 2.88 13.32
CA ALA A 225 2.51 3.97 12.35
C ALA A 225 3.88 4.61 12.16
N PHE A 226 4.31 4.66 10.89
CA PHE A 226 5.40 5.52 10.43
C PHE A 226 4.79 6.65 9.59
N GLN A 227 5.02 7.89 9.99
CA GLN A 227 4.55 9.05 9.25
C GLN A 227 5.69 9.99 8.93
N SER A 228 5.86 10.31 7.64
CA SER A 228 6.93 11.19 7.14
C SER A 228 8.32 10.73 7.59
N CYS A 229 8.56 9.41 7.54
CA CYS A 229 9.83 8.81 7.90
C CYS A 229 10.64 8.44 6.64
N GLN A 230 11.95 8.43 6.78
CA GLN A 230 12.89 8.04 5.73
C GLN A 230 13.85 6.97 6.25
N ASP A 231 14.29 6.06 5.38
CA ASP A 231 15.21 4.98 5.70
C ASP A 231 14.70 4.13 6.87
N VAL A 232 13.49 3.55 6.68
CA VAL A 232 12.78 2.72 7.68
C VAL A 232 13.07 1.25 7.43
N ARG A 233 13.43 0.51 8.47
CA ARG A 233 13.58 -0.94 8.41
C ARG A 233 12.77 -1.62 9.52
N VAL A 234 11.88 -2.54 9.13
CA VAL A 234 11.10 -3.38 10.04
C VAL A 234 11.42 -4.83 9.75
N SER A 235 11.92 -5.60 10.74
CA SER A 235 12.44 -6.95 10.45
C SER A 235 12.24 -7.97 11.57
N GLY A 236 11.91 -9.21 11.18
CA GLY A 236 11.96 -10.41 12.00
C GLY A 236 10.83 -10.56 13.04
N LEU A 237 9.99 -9.56 13.20
CA LEU A 237 8.98 -9.48 14.25
C LEU A 237 7.69 -10.24 13.90
N HIS A 238 6.96 -10.59 14.97
CA HIS A 238 5.61 -11.11 14.89
C HIS A 238 4.61 -10.02 15.30
N PHE A 239 3.62 -9.75 14.45
CA PHE A 239 2.51 -8.84 14.73
C PHE A 239 1.24 -9.65 14.90
N LYS A 240 0.46 -9.33 15.90
CA LYS A 240 -0.72 -10.10 16.27
C LYS A 240 -1.90 -9.22 16.62
N ASP A 241 -3.07 -9.58 16.11
CA ASP A 241 -4.37 -9.05 16.51
C ASP A 241 -4.38 -7.51 16.63
N GLU A 242 -3.97 -6.82 15.57
CA GLU A 242 -4.14 -5.38 15.47
C GLU A 242 -5.61 -4.98 15.61
N ALA A 243 -5.90 -3.89 16.33
CA ALA A 243 -7.28 -3.43 16.48
C ALA A 243 -7.82 -2.77 15.20
N SER A 244 -6.93 -2.30 14.34
CA SER A 244 -7.15 -1.78 12.99
C SER A 244 -5.84 -2.01 12.22
N TRP A 245 -5.63 -1.46 11.04
CA TRP A 245 -4.43 -1.63 10.22
C TRP A 245 -3.14 -1.92 11.01
N CYS A 246 -2.39 -2.96 10.62
CA CYS A 246 -1.21 -3.42 11.35
C CYS A 246 0.00 -2.50 11.15
N LEU A 247 0.66 -2.58 10.00
CA LEU A 247 1.81 -1.74 9.67
C LEU A 247 1.41 -0.64 8.70
N PHE A 248 1.21 0.56 9.21
CA PHE A 248 0.83 1.72 8.41
C PHE A 248 2.02 2.66 8.18
N MET A 249 2.33 2.90 6.91
CA MET A 249 3.32 3.87 6.50
C MET A 249 2.66 4.95 5.64
N VAL A 250 2.82 6.21 6.02
CA VAL A 250 2.31 7.34 5.25
C VAL A 250 3.41 8.38 5.02
N TYR A 251 3.55 8.81 3.77
CA TYR A 251 4.59 9.77 3.35
C TYR A 251 6.02 9.32 3.62
N CYS A 252 6.24 8.00 3.68
CA CYS A 252 7.57 7.44 3.94
C CYS A 252 8.35 7.19 2.65
N THR A 253 9.67 7.13 2.78
CA THR A 253 10.58 6.87 1.65
C THR A 253 11.71 5.92 2.10
N ASN A 254 12.16 5.03 1.20
CA ASN A 254 13.18 4.02 1.45
C ASN A 254 12.81 3.12 2.63
N CYS A 255 11.72 2.37 2.47
CA CYS A 255 11.19 1.51 3.52
C CYS A 255 11.44 0.03 3.18
N VAL A 256 11.87 -0.74 4.16
CA VAL A 256 12.04 -2.18 4.07
C VAL A 256 11.22 -2.86 5.16
N ALA A 257 10.36 -3.82 4.76
CA ALA A 257 9.64 -4.73 5.64
C ALA A 257 10.06 -6.17 5.28
N GLU A 258 10.74 -6.86 6.18
CA GLU A 258 11.31 -8.16 5.85
C GLU A 258 11.13 -9.20 6.96
N ASN A 259 10.85 -10.44 6.55
CA ASN A 259 10.72 -11.60 7.43
C ASN A 259 9.73 -11.35 8.58
N LEU A 260 8.61 -10.68 8.29
CA LEU A 260 7.56 -10.39 9.25
C LEU A 260 6.50 -11.48 9.22
N VAL A 261 5.96 -11.81 10.38
CA VAL A 261 4.80 -12.69 10.52
C VAL A 261 3.63 -11.86 11.06
N ILE A 262 2.57 -11.72 10.28
CA ILE A 262 1.35 -10.97 10.66
C ILE A 262 0.20 -11.96 10.80
N ARG A 263 -0.46 -11.97 11.95
CA ARG A 263 -1.60 -12.84 12.24
C ARG A 263 -2.69 -12.07 12.97
N ALA A 264 -3.81 -11.87 12.31
CA ALA A 264 -5.00 -11.27 12.93
C ALA A 264 -6.18 -12.25 12.93
N ALA A 265 -6.97 -12.21 13.98
CA ALA A 265 -8.21 -12.97 14.01
C ALA A 265 -9.16 -12.51 12.90
N HIS A 266 -9.71 -13.44 12.12
CA HIS A 266 -10.58 -13.16 10.96
C HIS A 266 -11.94 -12.55 11.34
N THR A 267 -12.09 -12.11 12.58
CA THR A 267 -13.27 -11.39 13.08
C THR A 267 -13.00 -9.92 13.37
N ILE A 268 -11.74 -9.48 13.25
CA ILE A 268 -11.35 -8.09 13.48
C ILE A 268 -11.56 -7.32 12.17
N PRO A 269 -12.51 -6.40 12.09
CA PRO A 269 -12.74 -5.64 10.86
C PRO A 269 -11.60 -4.64 10.61
N SER A 270 -11.28 -4.40 9.33
CA SER A 270 -10.20 -3.49 8.89
C SER A 270 -8.84 -3.85 9.51
N SER A 271 -8.56 -5.16 9.65
CA SER A 271 -7.23 -5.62 10.03
C SER A 271 -6.43 -5.89 8.76
N ASP A 272 -6.00 -4.80 8.10
CA ASP A 272 -5.08 -4.84 6.99
C ASP A 272 -3.67 -5.17 7.51
N GLY A 273 -2.90 -5.99 6.78
CA GLY A 273 -1.55 -6.38 7.21
C GLY A 273 -0.54 -5.25 7.06
N MET A 274 -0.42 -4.66 5.87
CA MET A 274 0.46 -3.52 5.61
C MET A 274 -0.23 -2.52 4.69
N ASP A 275 -0.17 -1.25 5.07
CA ASP A 275 -0.69 -0.13 4.26
C ASP A 275 0.43 0.85 3.93
N PHE A 276 0.65 1.08 2.64
CA PHE A 276 1.61 2.06 2.13
C PHE A 276 0.84 3.20 1.46
N ASP A 277 0.73 4.35 2.13
CA ASP A 277 -0.04 5.51 1.67
C ASP A 277 0.89 6.66 1.28
N SER A 278 0.94 7.00 0.00
CA SER A 278 1.84 8.03 -0.56
C SER A 278 3.32 7.79 -0.21
N CYS A 279 3.75 6.52 -0.31
CA CYS A 279 5.11 6.07 -0.02
C CYS A 279 5.93 5.88 -1.30
N ASN A 280 7.24 6.02 -1.20
CA ASN A 280 8.16 5.86 -2.33
C ASN A 280 9.36 5.00 -1.94
N HIS A 281 9.80 4.10 -2.84
CA HIS A 281 10.84 3.11 -2.61
C HIS A 281 10.54 2.23 -1.39
N VAL A 282 9.57 1.31 -1.58
CA VAL A 282 9.19 0.32 -0.56
C VAL A 282 9.60 -1.07 -1.03
N HIS A 283 10.22 -1.84 -0.15
CA HIS A 283 10.55 -3.23 -0.39
C HIS A 283 9.97 -4.12 0.72
N VAL A 284 9.09 -5.04 0.33
CA VAL A 284 8.53 -6.09 1.21
C VAL A 284 9.08 -7.43 0.76
N THR A 285 9.68 -8.19 1.67
CA THR A 285 10.26 -9.50 1.30
C THR A 285 10.19 -10.51 2.43
N GLY A 286 9.95 -11.78 2.09
CA GLY A 286 10.01 -12.90 3.03
C GLY A 286 8.96 -12.86 4.14
N CYS A 287 7.86 -12.16 3.93
CA CYS A 287 6.80 -12.03 4.93
C CYS A 287 5.76 -13.14 4.83
N ASP A 288 5.03 -13.36 5.92
CA ASP A 288 3.91 -14.30 6.01
C ASP A 288 2.72 -13.58 6.65
N ILE A 289 1.67 -13.29 5.86
CA ILE A 289 0.57 -12.39 6.23
C ILE A 289 -0.75 -13.15 6.16
N ASP A 290 -1.49 -13.12 7.27
CA ASP A 290 -2.82 -13.71 7.41
C ASP A 290 -3.66 -12.77 8.28
N CYS A 291 -4.65 -12.12 7.70
CA CYS A 291 -5.44 -11.05 8.34
C CYS A 291 -6.88 -11.06 7.82
N ASN A 292 -7.75 -10.15 8.28
CA ASN A 292 -9.17 -10.18 7.89
C ASN A 292 -9.56 -9.17 6.81
N ASP A 293 -8.67 -8.26 6.43
CA ASP A 293 -8.87 -7.32 5.33
C ASP A 293 -7.74 -7.48 4.30
N ASP A 294 -7.29 -6.45 3.59
CA ASP A 294 -6.22 -6.60 2.61
C ASP A 294 -4.87 -6.96 3.28
N CYS A 295 -4.18 -7.98 2.79
CA CYS A 295 -2.87 -8.34 3.33
C CYS A 295 -1.84 -7.24 3.11
N ILE A 296 -1.79 -6.68 1.88
CA ILE A 296 -1.05 -5.44 1.59
C ILE A 296 -1.95 -4.52 0.78
N SER A 297 -2.03 -3.25 1.19
CA SER A 297 -2.81 -2.24 0.50
C SER A 297 -1.94 -1.04 0.14
N ILE A 298 -1.87 -0.70 -1.14
CA ILE A 298 -1.15 0.46 -1.65
C ILE A 298 -2.16 1.56 -1.88
N LYS A 299 -1.97 2.70 -1.21
CA LYS A 299 -2.90 3.82 -1.13
C LYS A 299 -2.18 5.14 -1.43
N CYS A 300 -2.92 6.18 -1.83
CA CYS A 300 -2.37 7.52 -2.05
C CYS A 300 -3.42 8.62 -1.90
N GLY A 301 -4.20 8.52 -0.84
CA GLY A 301 -5.23 9.52 -0.53
C GLY A 301 -6.51 9.37 -1.35
N LYS A 302 -7.58 10.01 -0.90
CA LYS A 302 -8.89 9.95 -1.58
C LYS A 302 -9.51 11.31 -1.81
N ASP A 303 -10.27 11.39 -2.90
CA ASP A 303 -11.16 12.51 -3.25
C ASP A 303 -10.44 13.87 -3.22
N ASP A 304 -11.07 14.93 -2.74
CA ASP A 304 -10.48 16.28 -2.72
C ASP A 304 -9.23 16.39 -1.87
N ASP A 305 -9.15 15.64 -0.77
CA ASP A 305 -7.97 15.64 0.08
C ASP A 305 -6.78 14.96 -0.63
N GLY A 306 -7.02 13.82 -1.29
CA GLY A 306 -6.02 13.17 -2.12
C GLY A 306 -5.52 14.07 -3.25
N ARG A 307 -6.43 14.80 -3.92
CA ARG A 307 -6.06 15.78 -4.96
C ARG A 307 -5.28 16.96 -4.41
N ARG A 308 -5.61 17.44 -3.23
CA ARG A 308 -4.89 18.52 -2.54
C ARG A 308 -3.45 18.12 -2.20
N VAL A 309 -3.26 16.92 -1.67
CA VAL A 309 -1.94 16.38 -1.32
C VAL A 309 -1.15 16.00 -2.56
N ASN A 310 -1.81 15.37 -3.53
CA ASN A 310 -1.27 14.99 -4.84
C ASN A 310 0.10 14.30 -4.76
N ARG A 311 0.21 13.28 -3.90
CA ARG A 311 1.45 12.52 -3.70
C ARG A 311 1.20 11.05 -3.99
N PRO A 312 1.88 10.46 -4.98
CA PRO A 312 1.69 9.07 -5.37
C PRO A 312 2.31 8.08 -4.36
N SER A 313 1.94 6.82 -4.51
CA SER A 313 2.72 5.67 -4.04
C SER A 313 3.43 5.05 -5.23
N GLU A 314 4.76 4.90 -5.17
CA GLU A 314 5.55 4.47 -6.31
C GLU A 314 6.85 3.76 -5.95
N ASN A 315 7.42 3.03 -6.93
CA ASN A 315 8.65 2.26 -6.77
C ASN A 315 8.54 1.23 -5.64
N ILE A 316 7.54 0.35 -5.73
CA ILE A 316 7.24 -0.63 -4.69
C ILE A 316 7.54 -2.04 -5.22
N LEU A 317 8.37 -2.78 -4.50
CA LEU A 317 8.66 -4.19 -4.75
C LEU A 317 8.13 -5.04 -3.60
N ILE A 318 7.32 -6.05 -3.94
CA ILE A 318 6.81 -7.06 -3.00
C ILE A 318 7.23 -8.42 -3.55
N GLU A 319 8.01 -9.17 -2.78
CA GLU A 319 8.50 -10.46 -3.24
C GLU A 319 8.59 -11.52 -2.15
N LYS A 320 8.60 -12.80 -2.55
CA LYS A 320 8.85 -13.96 -1.67
C LYS A 320 7.98 -13.95 -0.41
N THR A 321 6.74 -13.49 -0.58
CA THR A 321 5.78 -13.31 0.51
C THR A 321 4.65 -14.32 0.36
N ARG A 322 4.24 -14.91 1.48
CA ARG A 322 3.09 -15.78 1.60
C ARG A 322 1.89 -14.98 2.10
N PHE A 323 0.79 -15.08 1.39
CA PHE A 323 -0.47 -14.45 1.74
C PHE A 323 -1.50 -15.53 2.11
N GLY A 324 -1.88 -15.60 3.38
CA GLY A 324 -2.91 -16.47 3.88
C GLY A 324 -4.30 -15.88 3.66
N TYR A 325 -5.13 -15.92 4.70
CA TYR A 325 -6.47 -15.33 4.65
C TYR A 325 -6.38 -13.80 4.47
N GLY A 326 -7.32 -13.23 3.69
CA GLY A 326 -7.45 -11.80 3.47
C GLY A 326 -8.47 -11.48 2.39
N GLN A 327 -9.01 -10.27 2.41
CA GLN A 327 -9.92 -9.82 1.35
C GLN A 327 -9.17 -9.48 0.05
N GLY A 328 -7.92 -9.05 0.16
CA GLY A 328 -6.99 -8.85 -0.94
C GLY A 328 -5.61 -9.36 -0.59
N GLY A 329 -4.89 -9.96 -1.56
CA GLY A 329 -3.49 -10.29 -1.38
C GLY A 329 -2.64 -9.03 -1.44
N VAL A 330 -2.50 -8.45 -2.63
CA VAL A 330 -1.95 -7.10 -2.83
C VAL A 330 -2.99 -6.25 -3.54
N ALA A 331 -3.47 -5.22 -2.87
CA ALA A 331 -4.53 -4.35 -3.34
C ALA A 331 -4.01 -2.96 -3.74
N MET A 332 -4.36 -2.51 -4.95
CA MET A 332 -4.23 -1.11 -5.39
C MET A 332 -5.51 -0.38 -4.97
N GLY A 333 -5.43 0.40 -3.90
CA GLY A 333 -6.58 1.18 -3.43
C GLY A 333 -7.29 0.65 -2.18
N SER A 334 -8.47 1.20 -1.93
CA SER A 334 -9.34 2.06 -2.80
C SER A 334 -8.98 3.55 -2.83
N GLU A 335 -8.07 4.00 -2.04
CA GLU A 335 -7.61 5.40 -1.99
C GLU A 335 -6.48 5.59 -3.01
N VAL A 336 -6.84 5.94 -4.27
CA VAL A 336 -5.91 5.98 -5.41
C VAL A 336 -5.70 7.37 -6.02
N THR A 337 -6.21 8.40 -5.37
CA THR A 337 -6.31 9.74 -5.96
C THR A 337 -4.97 10.37 -6.31
N GLY A 338 -3.92 10.10 -5.53
CA GLY A 338 -2.57 10.64 -5.78
C GLY A 338 -1.78 9.89 -6.86
N GLY A 339 -2.29 8.74 -7.31
CA GLY A 339 -1.63 7.86 -8.29
C GLY A 339 -0.80 6.72 -7.66
N ILE A 340 -0.78 5.57 -8.34
CA ILE A 340 0.04 4.40 -7.97
C ILE A 340 0.86 4.00 -9.20
N HIS A 341 2.18 3.97 -9.07
CA HIS A 341 3.08 3.76 -10.19
C HIS A 341 4.24 2.82 -9.86
N HIS A 342 4.73 2.10 -10.87
CA HIS A 342 5.95 1.27 -10.76
C HIS A 342 5.89 0.29 -9.59
N VAL A 343 4.87 -0.59 -9.58
CA VAL A 343 4.73 -1.63 -8.57
C VAL A 343 5.02 -3.00 -9.19
N GLU A 344 5.90 -3.74 -8.56
CA GLU A 344 6.19 -5.13 -8.92
C GLU A 344 5.88 -6.06 -7.75
N VAL A 345 5.06 -7.11 -8.02
CA VAL A 345 4.77 -8.20 -7.09
C VAL A 345 5.26 -9.49 -7.73
N ARG A 346 6.17 -10.22 -7.06
CA ARG A 346 6.78 -11.41 -7.65
C ARG A 346 7.13 -12.50 -6.66
N ASP A 347 7.26 -13.73 -7.18
CA ASP A 347 7.69 -14.89 -6.40
C ASP A 347 6.83 -15.07 -5.14
N CYS A 348 5.52 -14.80 -5.24
CA CYS A 348 4.58 -14.81 -4.12
C CYS A 348 3.62 -15.99 -4.21
N VAL A 349 3.11 -16.41 -3.04
CA VAL A 349 2.13 -17.47 -2.91
C VAL A 349 0.89 -16.92 -2.21
N PHE A 350 -0.28 -17.17 -2.80
CA PHE A 350 -1.58 -16.78 -2.25
C PHE A 350 -2.37 -18.05 -1.94
N GLU A 351 -2.71 -18.22 -0.67
CA GLU A 351 -3.31 -19.45 -0.14
C GLU A 351 -4.85 -19.41 -0.16
N ASP A 352 -5.43 -20.55 0.10
CA ASP A 352 -6.86 -20.69 0.36
C ASP A 352 -7.30 -19.75 1.50
N GLY A 353 -8.44 -19.09 1.27
CA GLY A 353 -8.95 -18.04 2.15
C GLY A 353 -8.58 -16.62 1.70
N ASN A 354 -7.64 -16.44 0.79
CA ASN A 354 -7.41 -15.16 0.15
C ASN A 354 -8.53 -14.91 -0.89
N TRP A 355 -9.26 -13.79 -0.71
CA TRP A 355 -10.41 -13.51 -1.58
C TRP A 355 -9.96 -13.15 -2.99
N ALA A 356 -9.13 -12.12 -3.14
CA ALA A 356 -8.64 -11.66 -4.44
C ALA A 356 -7.14 -11.31 -4.35
N PRO A 357 -6.24 -12.26 -4.69
CA PRO A 357 -4.80 -12.05 -4.68
C PRO A 357 -4.33 -10.78 -5.37
N ILE A 358 -4.86 -10.55 -6.56
CA ILE A 358 -4.52 -9.41 -7.44
C ILE A 358 -5.75 -8.53 -7.52
N ARG A 359 -5.69 -7.41 -6.78
CA ARG A 359 -6.87 -6.58 -6.54
C ARG A 359 -6.64 -5.13 -6.89
N PHE A 360 -7.54 -4.56 -7.70
CA PHE A 360 -7.60 -3.14 -8.00
C PHE A 360 -8.98 -2.63 -7.63
N LYS A 361 -9.05 -1.63 -6.78
CA LYS A 361 -10.34 -1.10 -6.33
C LYS A 361 -10.32 0.42 -6.29
N SER A 362 -11.33 1.03 -6.90
CA SER A 362 -11.53 2.47 -6.92
C SER A 362 -13.01 2.82 -6.93
N GLN A 363 -13.32 4.08 -6.80
CA GLN A 363 -14.67 4.64 -6.93
C GLN A 363 -14.65 5.78 -7.92
N PRO A 364 -15.78 6.12 -8.54
CA PRO A 364 -15.87 7.26 -9.45
C PRO A 364 -15.40 8.60 -8.87
N SER A 365 -15.44 8.77 -7.55
CA SER A 365 -15.03 10.01 -6.88
C SER A 365 -13.51 10.16 -6.72
N ARG A 366 -12.73 9.06 -6.88
CA ARG A 366 -11.29 9.06 -6.60
C ARG A 366 -10.50 9.84 -7.64
N GLY A 367 -10.62 9.49 -8.91
CA GLY A 367 -9.64 9.89 -9.92
C GLY A 367 -8.28 9.24 -9.66
N GLY A 368 -7.23 9.79 -10.28
CA GLY A 368 -5.87 9.28 -10.14
C GLY A 368 -5.51 8.25 -11.22
N LEU A 369 -4.24 7.92 -11.30
CA LEU A 369 -3.68 7.03 -12.31
C LEU A 369 -3.00 5.82 -11.63
N ILE A 370 -3.39 4.61 -12.02
CA ILE A 370 -2.71 3.36 -11.67
C ILE A 370 -1.98 2.88 -12.92
N ASP A 371 -0.65 2.91 -12.91
CA ASP A 371 0.18 2.73 -14.10
C ASP A 371 1.44 1.91 -13.83
N ASP A 372 1.84 1.08 -14.79
CA ASP A 372 3.02 0.23 -14.73
C ASP A 372 3.04 -0.69 -13.49
N ILE A 373 2.05 -1.56 -13.45
CA ILE A 373 1.89 -2.56 -12.40
C ILE A 373 2.21 -3.94 -12.97
N THR A 374 3.11 -4.66 -12.33
CA THR A 374 3.50 -6.00 -12.76
C THR A 374 3.30 -7.01 -11.63
N TYR A 375 2.54 -8.07 -11.91
CA TYR A 375 2.55 -9.28 -11.10
C TYR A 375 3.23 -10.39 -11.91
N ARG A 376 4.19 -11.08 -11.34
CA ARG A 376 4.86 -12.17 -12.02
C ARG A 376 5.31 -13.32 -11.12
N ASP A 377 5.34 -14.52 -11.69
CA ASP A 377 5.84 -15.71 -11.02
C ASP A 377 5.12 -15.98 -9.69
N CYS A 378 3.77 -15.83 -9.69
CA CYS A 378 2.94 -15.99 -8.50
C CYS A 378 2.09 -17.26 -8.59
N GLN A 379 1.84 -17.88 -7.43
CA GLN A 379 1.05 -19.10 -7.30
C GLN A 379 -0.23 -18.87 -6.51
N LEU A 380 -1.35 -19.41 -6.99
CA LEU A 380 -2.67 -19.32 -6.38
C LEU A 380 -3.12 -20.71 -5.91
N HIS A 381 -3.40 -20.88 -4.64
CA HIS A 381 -3.80 -22.15 -4.05
C HIS A 381 -5.24 -22.08 -3.54
N GLY A 382 -6.22 -22.24 -4.42
CA GLY A 382 -7.63 -22.30 -4.03
C GLY A 382 -8.24 -20.97 -3.63
N THR A 383 -7.76 -19.85 -4.16
CA THR A 383 -8.28 -18.52 -3.86
C THR A 383 -9.73 -18.35 -4.35
N ARG A 384 -10.45 -17.33 -3.86
CA ARG A 384 -11.83 -17.13 -4.30
C ARG A 384 -11.90 -16.56 -5.71
N GLU A 385 -11.18 -15.50 -6.00
CA GLU A 385 -10.99 -14.96 -7.33
C GLU A 385 -9.50 -14.86 -7.63
N ALA A 386 -9.06 -15.12 -8.86
CA ALA A 386 -7.68 -14.89 -9.21
C ALA A 386 -7.40 -13.39 -9.38
N PHE A 387 -8.34 -12.67 -10.00
CA PHE A 387 -8.22 -11.25 -10.35
C PHE A 387 -9.51 -10.50 -10.02
N GLU A 388 -9.44 -9.37 -9.32
CA GLU A 388 -10.54 -8.43 -9.11
C GLU A 388 -10.10 -7.02 -9.45
N PHE A 389 -10.63 -6.45 -10.55
CA PHE A 389 -10.45 -5.06 -10.91
C PHE A 389 -11.83 -4.40 -10.88
N ASN A 390 -12.06 -3.49 -9.92
CA ASN A 390 -13.38 -2.91 -9.69
C ASN A 390 -13.29 -1.39 -9.49
N MET A 391 -13.67 -0.65 -10.51
CA MET A 391 -13.63 0.81 -10.51
C MET A 391 -14.93 1.44 -9.96
N GLU A 392 -15.92 0.62 -9.64
CA GLU A 392 -17.15 1.01 -8.94
C GLU A 392 -17.26 0.40 -7.53
N TRP A 393 -16.09 0.05 -6.95
CA TRP A 393 -16.03 -0.49 -5.59
C TRP A 393 -16.58 0.52 -4.59
N ARG A 394 -17.48 0.08 -3.70
CA ARG A 394 -18.18 0.99 -2.79
C ARG A 394 -17.73 0.80 -1.35
N MET A 395 -17.10 1.84 -0.79
CA MET A 395 -16.95 1.96 0.66
C MET A 395 -18.29 2.26 1.32
N VAL A 396 -18.42 1.83 2.57
CA VAL A 396 -19.51 2.29 3.45
C VAL A 396 -19.25 3.76 3.82
N GLY A 397 -20.19 4.64 3.57
CA GLY A 397 -20.08 6.06 3.90
C GLY A 397 -20.76 6.97 2.89
N ASN A 398 -20.51 8.26 2.98
CA ASN A 398 -21.04 9.24 2.04
C ASN A 398 -20.39 9.06 0.65
N ILE A 399 -21.22 8.81 -0.35
CA ILE A 399 -20.79 8.77 -1.74
C ILE A 399 -20.49 10.21 -2.17
N GLN A 400 -19.25 10.48 -2.55
CA GLN A 400 -18.84 11.76 -3.10
C GLN A 400 -19.19 11.81 -4.60
N PRO A 401 -19.41 13.01 -5.16
CA PRO A 401 -19.60 13.17 -6.60
C PRO A 401 -18.41 12.58 -7.38
N PRO A 402 -18.63 12.10 -8.61
CA PRO A 402 -17.54 11.62 -9.47
C PRO A 402 -16.44 12.68 -9.66
N ALA A 403 -15.22 12.24 -9.72
CA ALA A 403 -14.09 13.10 -10.04
C ALA A 403 -14.23 13.67 -11.46
N LYS A 404 -13.66 14.86 -11.70
CA LYS A 404 -13.64 15.45 -13.06
C LYS A 404 -12.82 14.60 -14.02
N VAL A 405 -11.75 13.99 -13.51
CA VAL A 405 -10.92 13.01 -14.21
C VAL A 405 -11.06 11.71 -13.43
N PRO A 406 -11.65 10.67 -14.01
CA PRO A 406 -11.86 9.40 -13.33
C PRO A 406 -10.54 8.68 -13.06
N THR A 407 -10.60 7.55 -12.36
CA THR A 407 -9.43 6.69 -12.12
C THR A 407 -9.06 5.96 -13.41
N GLU A 408 -7.88 6.21 -13.92
CA GLU A 408 -7.33 5.48 -15.08
C GLU A 408 -6.49 4.29 -14.60
N VAL A 409 -6.71 3.11 -15.19
CA VAL A 409 -5.89 1.91 -14.99
C VAL A 409 -5.28 1.52 -16.33
N ARG A 410 -3.93 1.43 -16.39
CA ARG A 410 -3.23 1.04 -17.61
C ARG A 410 -1.88 0.35 -17.35
N ASN A 411 -1.31 -0.25 -18.40
CA ASN A 411 0.00 -0.89 -18.36
C ASN A 411 0.14 -1.92 -17.22
N VAL A 412 -0.86 -2.80 -17.08
CA VAL A 412 -0.84 -3.90 -16.11
C VAL A 412 -0.34 -5.17 -16.80
N LYS A 413 0.68 -5.79 -16.23
CA LYS A 413 1.29 -7.01 -16.74
C LYS A 413 1.08 -8.14 -15.75
N LEU A 414 0.48 -9.24 -16.21
CA LEU A 414 0.23 -10.46 -15.46
C LEU A 414 1.05 -11.58 -16.13
N ILE A 415 2.14 -12.00 -15.48
CA ILE A 415 3.15 -12.87 -16.07
C ILE A 415 3.33 -14.13 -15.23
N ASN A 416 3.16 -15.32 -15.80
CA ASN A 416 3.34 -16.59 -15.11
C ASN A 416 2.54 -16.69 -13.80
N ILE A 417 1.28 -16.22 -13.81
CA ILE A 417 0.36 -16.40 -12.68
C ILE A 417 -0.32 -17.75 -12.88
N THR A 418 -0.12 -18.67 -11.94
CA THR A 418 -0.59 -20.04 -12.08
C THR A 418 -1.31 -20.53 -10.84
N GLY A 419 -2.25 -21.48 -11.01
CA GLY A 419 -2.87 -22.15 -9.88
C GLY A 419 -4.38 -22.32 -9.99
N THR A 420 -5.05 -22.34 -8.84
CA THR A 420 -6.48 -22.65 -8.72
C THR A 420 -7.25 -21.53 -8.04
N ALA A 421 -8.48 -21.31 -8.49
CA ALA A 421 -9.40 -20.35 -7.87
C ALA A 421 -10.86 -20.84 -8.01
N SER A 422 -11.78 -20.25 -7.24
CA SER A 422 -13.21 -20.48 -7.44
C SER A 422 -13.78 -19.69 -8.63
N SER A 423 -13.07 -18.67 -9.09
CA SER A 423 -13.35 -17.87 -10.29
C SER A 423 -12.06 -17.27 -10.82
N VAL A 424 -11.93 -17.15 -12.14
CA VAL A 424 -10.83 -16.36 -12.72
C VAL A 424 -11.01 -14.89 -12.35
N GLY A 425 -12.26 -14.39 -12.28
CA GLY A 425 -12.55 -13.09 -11.71
C GLY A 425 -13.22 -12.10 -12.65
N MET A 426 -13.03 -10.82 -12.38
CA MET A 426 -13.66 -9.74 -13.14
C MET A 426 -12.78 -8.51 -13.31
N PHE A 427 -12.88 -7.89 -14.47
CA PHE A 427 -12.42 -6.52 -14.73
C PHE A 427 -13.66 -5.67 -14.99
N HIS A 428 -14.00 -4.83 -14.02
CA HIS A 428 -15.16 -3.94 -14.07
C HIS A 428 -14.70 -2.48 -14.09
N GLY A 429 -14.54 -1.95 -15.29
CA GLY A 429 -14.37 -0.53 -15.55
C GLY A 429 -15.71 0.21 -15.56
N THR A 430 -15.70 1.45 -16.01
CA THR A 430 -16.93 2.21 -16.29
C THR A 430 -16.97 2.63 -17.75
N ALA A 431 -18.16 2.97 -18.25
CA ALA A 431 -18.31 3.41 -19.64
C ALA A 431 -17.46 4.66 -19.98
N ASN A 432 -17.24 5.53 -18.99
CA ASN A 432 -16.45 6.75 -19.13
C ASN A 432 -14.97 6.55 -18.78
N ASP A 433 -14.64 5.43 -18.15
CA ASP A 433 -13.31 5.14 -17.61
C ASP A 433 -13.05 3.64 -17.69
N PRO A 434 -12.75 3.12 -18.88
CA PRO A 434 -12.49 1.72 -19.06
C PRO A 434 -11.12 1.33 -18.48
N ILE A 435 -11.00 0.10 -17.99
CA ILE A 435 -9.70 -0.49 -17.66
C ILE A 435 -8.96 -0.75 -18.98
N THR A 436 -7.72 -0.27 -19.11
CA THR A 436 -6.98 -0.36 -20.37
C THR A 436 -5.61 -1.01 -20.21
N GLY A 437 -5.13 -1.64 -21.30
CA GLY A 437 -3.73 -2.09 -21.40
C GLY A 437 -3.34 -3.13 -20.36
N VAL A 438 -4.18 -4.17 -20.17
CA VAL A 438 -3.85 -5.33 -19.34
C VAL A 438 -3.36 -6.46 -20.26
N THR A 439 -2.20 -7.03 -19.95
CA THR A 439 -1.62 -8.12 -20.72
C THR A 439 -1.38 -9.35 -19.86
N PHE A 440 -1.71 -10.52 -20.38
CA PHE A 440 -1.40 -11.81 -19.78
C PHE A 440 -0.26 -12.46 -20.57
N THR A 441 0.68 -13.09 -19.85
CA THR A 441 1.77 -13.85 -20.46
C THR A 441 2.04 -15.11 -19.65
N GLY A 442 1.83 -16.28 -20.23
CA GLY A 442 2.10 -17.57 -19.58
C GLY A 442 1.25 -17.85 -18.33
N CYS A 443 0.08 -17.22 -18.21
CA CYS A 443 -0.82 -17.43 -17.09
C CYS A 443 -1.69 -18.68 -17.29
N HIS A 444 -1.91 -19.43 -16.21
CA HIS A 444 -2.71 -20.66 -16.25
C HIS A 444 -3.53 -20.82 -14.96
N ILE A 445 -4.85 -20.65 -15.07
CA ILE A 445 -5.77 -20.68 -13.94
C ILE A 445 -6.80 -21.80 -14.15
N THR A 446 -6.91 -22.70 -13.18
CA THR A 446 -7.99 -23.69 -13.12
C THR A 446 -9.11 -23.16 -12.22
N ALA A 447 -10.29 -22.96 -12.80
CA ALA A 447 -11.45 -22.44 -12.06
C ALA A 447 -12.77 -22.86 -12.74
N PRO A 448 -13.86 -23.10 -12.00
CA PRO A 448 -15.17 -23.41 -12.56
C PRO A 448 -15.87 -22.20 -13.19
N ARG A 449 -15.45 -20.98 -12.89
CA ARG A 449 -15.98 -19.73 -13.46
C ARG A 449 -14.87 -18.95 -14.13
N GLY A 450 -15.17 -18.43 -15.33
CA GLY A 450 -14.22 -17.72 -16.18
C GLY A 450 -13.97 -16.27 -15.76
N LEU A 451 -13.37 -15.52 -16.67
CA LEU A 451 -13.08 -14.10 -16.55
C LEU A 451 -14.20 -13.27 -17.17
N THR A 452 -14.74 -12.31 -16.45
CA THR A 452 -15.66 -11.29 -16.99
C THR A 452 -14.89 -10.01 -17.28
N LEU A 453 -15.01 -9.50 -18.50
CA LEU A 453 -14.49 -8.20 -18.92
C LEU A 453 -15.67 -7.26 -19.16
N GLU A 454 -15.73 -6.16 -18.40
CA GLU A 454 -16.79 -5.17 -18.52
C GLU A 454 -16.20 -3.77 -18.58
N HIS A 455 -16.51 -3.02 -19.64
CA HIS A 455 -15.91 -1.72 -19.92
C HIS A 455 -14.38 -1.76 -19.88
N THR A 456 -13.79 -2.56 -20.76
CA THR A 456 -12.34 -2.72 -20.88
C THR A 456 -11.86 -2.38 -22.29
N ARG A 457 -10.60 -1.99 -22.45
CA ARG A 457 -9.97 -1.73 -23.75
C ARG A 457 -8.54 -2.27 -23.77
N ASN A 458 -8.11 -2.79 -24.89
CA ASN A 458 -6.74 -3.32 -25.09
C ASN A 458 -6.36 -4.31 -23.96
N VAL A 459 -7.26 -5.23 -23.62
CA VAL A 459 -6.96 -6.35 -22.73
C VAL A 459 -6.53 -7.53 -23.62
N ASP A 460 -5.25 -7.91 -23.54
CA ASP A 460 -4.70 -9.04 -24.27
C ASP A 460 -4.73 -10.29 -23.38
N THR A 461 -5.68 -11.18 -23.68
CA THR A 461 -5.85 -12.46 -22.97
C THR A 461 -5.18 -13.64 -23.70
N SER A 462 -4.43 -13.41 -24.77
CA SER A 462 -3.82 -14.46 -25.58
C SER A 462 -2.84 -15.34 -24.79
N GLY A 463 -2.23 -14.81 -23.74
CA GLY A 463 -1.34 -15.52 -22.81
C GLY A 463 -2.02 -16.09 -21.59
N LEU A 464 -3.36 -16.14 -21.51
CA LEU A 464 -4.13 -16.70 -20.40
C LEU A 464 -4.80 -18.02 -20.82
N THR A 465 -4.42 -19.10 -20.15
CA THR A 465 -5.11 -20.40 -20.25
C THR A 465 -6.06 -20.55 -19.05
N ILE A 466 -7.30 -20.94 -19.33
CA ILE A 466 -8.32 -21.17 -18.30
C ILE A 466 -8.85 -22.59 -18.45
N ASP A 467 -8.74 -23.40 -17.40
CA ASP A 467 -9.26 -24.75 -17.33
C ASP A 467 -10.45 -24.84 -16.37
N GLY A 468 -11.33 -25.80 -16.60
CA GLY A 468 -12.45 -26.15 -15.70
C GLY A 468 -13.74 -25.37 -15.94
N VAL A 469 -13.77 -24.40 -16.85
CA VAL A 469 -14.99 -23.65 -17.20
C VAL A 469 -15.84 -24.43 -18.18
N THR A 470 -17.14 -24.50 -17.96
CA THR A 470 -18.11 -25.01 -18.92
C THR A 470 -18.67 -23.85 -19.76
N GLY A 471 -18.42 -23.86 -21.06
CA GLY A 471 -18.80 -22.80 -21.99
C GLY A 471 -17.66 -21.82 -22.29
N ASP A 472 -17.99 -20.57 -22.58
CA ASP A 472 -16.99 -19.55 -22.90
C ASP A 472 -16.22 -19.12 -21.64
N PRO A 473 -14.90 -19.32 -21.59
CA PRO A 473 -14.09 -18.95 -20.42
C PRO A 473 -13.92 -17.44 -20.26
N ILE A 474 -14.19 -16.64 -21.29
CA ILE A 474 -14.11 -15.16 -21.23
C ILE A 474 -15.44 -14.57 -21.65
N GLN A 475 -16.08 -13.85 -20.75
CA GLN A 475 -17.36 -13.18 -20.98
C GLN A 475 -17.15 -11.68 -21.13
N LEU A 476 -17.68 -11.11 -22.22
CA LEU A 476 -17.65 -9.67 -22.49
C LEU A 476 -18.99 -9.06 -22.09
N ARG A 477 -18.97 -7.95 -21.37
CA ARG A 477 -20.15 -7.16 -20.96
C ARG A 477 -19.88 -5.68 -21.19
N GLY A 478 -20.93 -4.93 -21.54
CA GLY A 478 -20.80 -3.50 -21.80
C GLY A 478 -19.96 -3.18 -23.05
N ASP A 479 -19.40 -1.97 -23.11
CA ASP A 479 -18.50 -1.56 -24.19
C ASP A 479 -17.05 -1.95 -23.87
N ASN A 480 -16.52 -2.89 -24.62
CA ASN A 480 -15.16 -3.42 -24.43
C ASN A 480 -14.18 -2.99 -25.55
N GLY A 481 -14.56 -2.01 -26.39
CA GLY A 481 -13.72 -1.60 -27.52
C GLY A 481 -13.51 -2.72 -28.57
N PRO A 482 -12.53 -2.59 -29.49
CA PRO A 482 -12.22 -3.66 -30.43
C PRO A 482 -11.81 -4.92 -29.65
N ALA A 483 -12.45 -6.05 -29.97
CA ALA A 483 -12.26 -7.32 -29.28
C ALA A 483 -10.79 -7.71 -29.19
N ALA A 484 -10.34 -8.10 -28.02
CA ALA A 484 -9.12 -8.87 -27.88
C ALA A 484 -9.25 -10.10 -28.80
N GLN A 485 -8.28 -10.37 -29.66
CA GLN A 485 -8.35 -11.49 -30.57
C GLN A 485 -8.50 -12.79 -29.76
N PRO A 486 -9.43 -13.69 -30.11
CA PRO A 486 -9.60 -14.95 -29.41
C PRO A 486 -8.29 -15.75 -29.50
N ALA A 487 -7.90 -16.33 -28.37
CA ALA A 487 -6.76 -17.23 -28.30
C ALA A 487 -6.89 -18.30 -29.38
N THR A 488 -5.90 -18.40 -30.24
CA THR A 488 -5.84 -19.47 -31.23
C THR A 488 -5.76 -20.78 -30.45
N PRO A 489 -6.68 -21.74 -30.66
CA PRO A 489 -6.60 -23.04 -29.98
C PRO A 489 -5.27 -23.71 -30.28
N ALA A 490 -4.60 -24.18 -29.23
CA ALA A 490 -3.33 -24.91 -29.36
C ALA A 490 -3.51 -26.05 -30.35
N LYS A 491 -2.65 -26.09 -31.39
CA LYS A 491 -2.63 -27.18 -32.36
C LYS A 491 -2.33 -28.47 -31.60
N PRO A 492 -3.17 -29.53 -31.76
CA PRO A 492 -2.90 -30.78 -31.07
C PRO A 492 -1.52 -31.31 -31.52
N PRO A 493 -0.77 -31.99 -30.65
CA PRO A 493 0.51 -32.58 -31.02
C PRO A 493 0.32 -33.55 -32.17
N ALA A 494 1.18 -33.44 -33.16
CA ALA A 494 1.18 -34.34 -34.27
C ALA A 494 1.47 -35.76 -33.77
N SER A 495 0.57 -36.70 -34.12
CA SER A 495 0.66 -38.14 -33.87
C SER A 495 1.82 -38.78 -34.59
#